data_ca8cab5297e8e5bc416bdf16748bc452
#
_entry.id   ca8cab5297e8e5bc416bdf16748bc452
#
_cell.length_a   1.000
_cell.length_b   1.000
_cell.length_c   1.000
_cell.angle_alpha   90.00
_cell.angle_beta   90.00
_cell.angle_gamma   90.00
#
_symmetry.space_group_name_H-M   'P 1'
#
loop_
_entity.id
_entity.type
_entity.pdbx_description
1 polymer ?
#
loop_
_entity_poly.entity_id
_entity_poly.type
_entity_poly.pdbx_seq_one_letter_code
_entity_poly.pdbx_strand_id
1 'polypeptide(L)'
;ETDLKGNIVAACDDYKFQATHRQRLGLKEDDLYVNSGVMVIDLKAWRQKENVCPMIGFLKDYKNVLNNDQDGFALYFKGNIMLLPNKWNVTTFYFEQEPRILDKYLYEVDDLRQNPYIVHFCEPIKPWFADCKHPYRHLYRQYLLTTPWKKYRFPNFVSPLSLLHWKNEMKYWLNRWGVRKESMTMVGLKY
;
A
#
# COMPACT_ATOMS: atom_id res chain seq x y z
N GLU A 1 2.32 -21.12 -3.23
CA GLU A 1 1.08 -21.39 -2.49
C GLU A 1 1.28 -20.96 -1.03
N THR A 2 0.36 -20.17 -0.47
CA THR A 2 0.47 -19.65 0.90
C THR A 2 -0.45 -20.47 1.81
N ASP A 3 0.11 -21.11 2.83
CA ASP A 3 -0.66 -21.74 3.89
C ASP A 3 -1.23 -20.67 4.83
N LEU A 4 -2.55 -20.51 4.85
CA LEU A 4 -3.24 -19.53 5.70
C LEU A 4 -3.43 -19.97 7.15
N LYS A 5 -2.95 -21.18 7.52
CA LYS A 5 -3.00 -21.73 8.90
C LYS A 5 -4.39 -21.62 9.53
N GLY A 6 -5.43 -21.91 8.75
CA GLY A 6 -6.82 -21.84 9.20
C GLY A 6 -7.46 -20.44 9.18
N ASN A 7 -6.70 -19.39 8.81
CA ASN A 7 -7.28 -18.07 8.63
C ASN A 7 -7.98 -17.96 7.27
N ILE A 8 -8.92 -17.02 7.17
CA ILE A 8 -9.66 -16.75 5.92
C ILE A 8 -8.89 -15.76 5.03
N VAL A 9 -8.18 -14.81 5.64
CA VAL A 9 -7.46 -13.74 4.95
C VAL A 9 -6.02 -13.66 5.46
N ALA A 10 -5.07 -13.39 4.56
CA ALA A 10 -3.74 -12.93 4.93
C ALA A 10 -3.44 -11.61 4.22
N ALA A 11 -2.87 -10.64 4.95
CA ALA A 11 -2.50 -9.33 4.43
C ALA A 11 -1.34 -8.74 5.25
N CYS A 12 -0.70 -7.69 4.73
CA CYS A 12 0.34 -6.99 5.46
C CYS A 12 -0.26 -6.08 6.54
N ASP A 13 0.46 -5.92 7.63
CA ASP A 13 0.10 -4.98 8.68
C ASP A 13 -0.04 -3.55 8.10
N ASP A 14 -0.93 -2.76 8.67
CA ASP A 14 -1.09 -1.40 8.20
C ASP A 14 0.01 -0.49 8.80
N TYR A 15 -0.03 0.79 8.48
CA TYR A 15 0.97 1.77 8.89
C TYR A 15 0.65 2.42 10.25
N LYS A 16 1.45 3.39 10.65
CA LYS A 16 1.56 4.00 11.99
C LYS A 16 0.23 4.35 12.71
N PHE A 17 -0.84 4.62 11.99
CA PHE A 17 -2.13 5.01 12.60
C PHE A 17 -3.04 3.84 13.01
N GLN A 18 -2.53 2.63 12.98
CA GLN A 18 -3.28 1.42 13.29
C GLN A 18 -4.01 1.47 14.66
N ALA A 19 -3.34 2.00 15.70
CA ALA A 19 -3.97 2.13 17.03
C ALA A 19 -5.23 3.00 17.00
N THR A 20 -5.19 4.14 16.29
CA THR A 20 -6.34 5.03 16.12
C THR A 20 -7.47 4.36 15.35
N HIS A 21 -7.16 3.58 14.31
CA HIS A 21 -8.15 2.83 13.55
C HIS A 21 -8.80 1.74 14.41
N ARG A 22 -8.01 0.98 15.19
CA ARG A 22 -8.56 -0.02 16.12
C ARG A 22 -9.48 0.61 17.15
N GLN A 23 -9.07 1.69 17.80
CA GLN A 23 -9.90 2.40 18.78
C GLN A 23 -11.23 2.88 18.19
N ARG A 24 -11.18 3.50 17.02
CA ARG A 24 -12.37 3.99 16.30
C ARG A 24 -13.36 2.88 15.96
N LEU A 25 -12.86 1.70 15.61
CA LEU A 25 -13.67 0.54 15.24
C LEU A 25 -14.07 -0.35 16.43
N GLY A 26 -13.63 -0.02 17.65
CA GLY A 26 -13.86 -0.85 18.83
C GLY A 26 -13.12 -2.20 18.78
N LEU A 27 -12.03 -2.27 18.04
CA LEU A 27 -11.15 -3.43 18.00
C LEU A 27 -10.26 -3.44 19.24
N LYS A 28 -9.91 -4.64 19.72
CA LYS A 28 -8.97 -4.83 20.83
C LYS A 28 -7.53 -4.59 20.37
N GLU A 29 -6.62 -4.47 21.31
CA GLU A 29 -5.20 -4.27 21.03
C GLU A 29 -4.57 -5.39 20.20
N ASP A 30 -5.00 -6.63 20.44
CA ASP A 30 -4.53 -7.83 19.73
C ASP A 30 -5.23 -8.05 18.38
N ASP A 31 -6.29 -7.32 18.08
CA ASP A 31 -6.98 -7.43 16.79
C ASP A 31 -6.12 -6.82 15.68
N LEU A 32 -5.97 -7.55 14.58
CA LEU A 32 -5.19 -7.08 13.45
C LEU A 32 -5.98 -6.05 12.62
N TYR A 33 -5.30 -4.98 12.28
CA TYR A 33 -5.76 -4.00 11.31
C TYR A 33 -4.78 -3.99 10.14
N VAL A 34 -5.18 -4.53 9.00
CA VAL A 34 -4.29 -4.81 7.87
C VAL A 34 -4.61 -3.91 6.68
N ASN A 35 -3.63 -3.71 5.81
CA ASN A 35 -3.83 -2.99 4.55
C ASN A 35 -4.48 -3.92 3.52
N SER A 36 -5.64 -3.52 2.99
CA SER A 36 -6.44 -4.31 2.03
C SER A 36 -5.92 -4.29 0.59
N GLY A 37 -4.84 -3.55 0.31
CA GLY A 37 -4.33 -3.40 -1.06
C GLY A 37 -3.70 -4.66 -1.65
N VAL A 38 -3.18 -5.57 -0.78
CA VAL A 38 -2.66 -6.89 -1.18
C VAL A 38 -3.12 -7.92 -0.16
N MET A 39 -3.90 -8.90 -0.63
CA MET A 39 -4.45 -9.95 0.23
C MET A 39 -4.37 -11.32 -0.43
N VAL A 40 -4.20 -12.34 0.38
CA VAL A 40 -4.46 -13.75 0.01
C VAL A 40 -5.72 -14.19 0.73
N ILE A 41 -6.66 -14.78 0.00
CA ILE A 41 -7.99 -15.09 0.54
C ILE A 41 -8.33 -16.55 0.26
N ASP A 42 -8.74 -17.29 1.29
CA ASP A 42 -9.42 -18.57 1.12
C ASP A 42 -10.87 -18.35 0.70
N LEU A 43 -11.11 -18.37 -0.61
CA LEU A 43 -12.45 -18.15 -1.16
C LEU A 43 -13.46 -19.21 -0.76
N LYS A 44 -13.02 -20.43 -0.40
CA LYS A 44 -13.92 -21.48 0.08
C LYS A 44 -14.41 -21.14 1.48
N ALA A 45 -13.50 -20.82 2.37
CA ALA A 45 -13.82 -20.40 3.74
C ALA A 45 -14.63 -19.09 3.76
N TRP A 46 -14.29 -18.12 2.90
CA TRP A 46 -15.09 -16.90 2.74
C TRP A 46 -16.53 -17.21 2.35
N ARG A 47 -16.76 -18.00 1.29
CA ARG A 47 -18.12 -18.36 0.85
C ARG A 47 -18.92 -19.06 1.96
N GLN A 48 -18.29 -19.91 2.76
CA GLN A 48 -18.94 -20.54 3.91
C GLN A 48 -19.38 -19.48 4.95
N LYS A 49 -18.52 -18.51 5.25
CA LYS A 49 -18.84 -17.40 6.18
C LYS A 49 -19.95 -16.51 5.61
N GLU A 50 -19.90 -16.16 4.33
CA GLU A 50 -20.92 -15.35 3.64
C GLU A 50 -22.31 -15.99 3.68
N ASN A 51 -22.42 -17.31 3.55
CA ASN A 51 -23.68 -18.04 3.63
C ASN A 51 -24.33 -17.95 5.03
N VAL A 52 -23.52 -17.78 6.08
CA VAL A 52 -24.00 -17.65 7.47
C VAL A 52 -24.25 -16.21 7.86
N CYS A 53 -23.36 -15.32 7.47
CA CYS A 53 -23.37 -13.90 7.84
C CYS A 53 -22.82 -13.06 6.66
N PRO A 54 -23.66 -12.58 5.75
CA PRO A 54 -23.23 -11.76 4.63
C PRO A 54 -22.51 -10.47 5.09
N MET A 55 -21.34 -10.20 4.52
CA MET A 55 -20.49 -9.07 4.92
C MET A 55 -21.20 -7.72 4.81
N ILE A 56 -21.94 -7.50 3.74
CA ILE A 56 -22.67 -6.23 3.52
C ILE A 56 -23.74 -6.04 4.61
N GLY A 57 -24.43 -7.10 4.98
CA GLY A 57 -25.41 -7.06 6.08
C GLY A 57 -24.74 -6.75 7.42
N PHE A 58 -23.65 -7.45 7.72
CA PHE A 58 -22.86 -7.27 8.93
C PHE A 58 -22.34 -5.82 9.07
N LEU A 59 -21.82 -5.22 7.99
CA LEU A 59 -21.25 -3.88 8.05
C LEU A 59 -22.29 -2.75 8.16
N LYS A 60 -23.56 -3.00 7.87
CA LYS A 60 -24.63 -1.99 8.04
C LYS A 60 -24.77 -1.51 9.48
N ASP A 61 -24.41 -2.34 10.44
CA ASP A 61 -24.51 -2.02 11.87
C ASP A 61 -23.33 -1.16 12.37
N TYR A 62 -22.31 -0.95 11.55
CA TYR A 62 -21.11 -0.18 11.91
C TYR A 62 -21.17 1.23 11.34
N LYS A 63 -21.33 2.23 12.21
CA LYS A 63 -21.42 3.67 11.83
C LYS A 63 -20.06 4.34 11.58
N ASN A 64 -18.96 3.75 12.05
CA ASN A 64 -17.63 4.38 12.07
C ASN A 64 -16.68 3.84 11.01
N VAL A 65 -17.20 3.21 9.96
CA VAL A 65 -16.40 2.73 8.81
C VAL A 65 -16.03 3.93 7.95
N LEU A 66 -14.74 4.31 7.92
CA LEU A 66 -14.20 5.45 7.17
C LEU A 66 -13.27 5.02 6.03
N ASN A 67 -12.51 3.95 6.24
CA ASN A 67 -11.57 3.41 5.25
C ASN A 67 -12.20 2.28 4.42
N ASN A 68 -13.47 2.43 4.06
CA ASN A 68 -14.21 1.56 3.16
C ASN A 68 -13.98 0.05 3.41
N ASP A 69 -13.36 -0.63 2.43
CA ASP A 69 -13.06 -2.06 2.46
C ASP A 69 -12.08 -2.46 3.56
N GLN A 70 -11.05 -1.65 3.84
CA GLN A 70 -10.04 -1.96 4.85
C GLN A 70 -10.64 -2.10 6.26
N ASP A 71 -11.48 -1.14 6.66
CA ASP A 71 -12.24 -1.22 7.91
C ASP A 71 -13.18 -2.43 7.90
N GLY A 72 -13.82 -2.66 6.77
CA GLY A 72 -14.72 -3.80 6.55
C GLY A 72 -14.02 -5.13 6.78
N PHE A 73 -12.84 -5.33 6.20
CA PHE A 73 -12.05 -6.56 6.37
C PHE A 73 -11.60 -6.74 7.82
N ALA A 74 -11.11 -5.67 8.47
CA ALA A 74 -10.65 -5.74 9.85
C ALA A 74 -11.77 -6.16 10.82
N LEU A 75 -13.00 -5.66 10.61
CA LEU A 75 -14.17 -6.00 11.42
C LEU A 75 -14.71 -7.40 11.09
N TYR A 76 -14.94 -7.66 9.81
CA TYR A 76 -15.63 -8.88 9.37
C TYR A 76 -14.80 -10.14 9.54
N PHE A 77 -13.48 -10.06 9.31
CA PHE A 77 -12.55 -11.19 9.46
C PHE A 77 -11.79 -11.16 10.79
N LYS A 78 -12.22 -10.37 11.75
CA LYS A 78 -11.64 -10.36 13.09
C LYS A 78 -11.39 -11.77 13.62
N GLY A 79 -10.16 -12.03 14.07
CA GLY A 79 -9.73 -13.35 14.55
C GLY A 79 -9.45 -14.40 13.45
N ASN A 80 -9.61 -14.04 12.15
CA ASN A 80 -9.35 -14.90 11.01
C ASN A 80 -8.41 -14.22 9.98
N ILE A 81 -7.50 -13.39 10.46
CA ILE A 81 -6.51 -12.68 9.66
C ILE A 81 -5.12 -13.15 10.05
N MET A 82 -4.28 -13.46 9.06
CA MET A 82 -2.86 -13.76 9.22
C MET A 82 -2.03 -12.62 8.64
N LEU A 83 -0.89 -12.29 9.27
CA LEU A 83 0.04 -11.31 8.71
C LEU A 83 0.92 -11.94 7.64
N LEU A 84 1.06 -11.23 6.53
CA LEU A 84 2.08 -11.46 5.50
C LEU A 84 3.32 -10.61 5.78
N PRO A 85 4.52 -11.05 5.34
CA PRO A 85 5.72 -10.20 5.35
C PRO A 85 5.48 -8.90 4.57
N ASN A 86 5.95 -7.76 5.12
CA ASN A 86 5.68 -6.43 4.55
C ASN A 86 6.23 -6.23 3.12
N LYS A 87 7.19 -7.04 2.67
CA LYS A 87 7.66 -7.04 1.27
C LYS A 87 6.56 -7.27 0.23
N TRP A 88 5.46 -7.93 0.62
CA TRP A 88 4.33 -8.18 -0.27
C TRP A 88 3.39 -6.98 -0.43
N ASN A 89 3.59 -5.90 0.34
CA ASN A 89 2.77 -4.70 0.23
C ASN A 89 3.56 -3.48 0.71
N VAL A 90 4.62 -3.13 -0.01
CA VAL A 90 5.47 -1.98 0.34
C VAL A 90 4.77 -0.71 -0.13
N THR A 91 4.12 -0.04 0.81
CA THR A 91 3.33 1.16 0.58
C THR A 91 4.21 2.40 0.44
N THR A 92 3.64 3.49 -0.07
CA THR A 92 4.29 4.79 -0.21
C THR A 92 4.89 5.30 1.11
N PHE A 93 4.29 4.96 2.25
CA PHE A 93 4.72 5.42 3.58
C PHE A 93 6.12 4.94 3.99
N TYR A 94 6.58 3.81 3.47
CA TYR A 94 7.96 3.34 3.71
C TYR A 94 9.02 4.24 3.07
N PHE A 95 8.65 5.04 2.05
CA PHE A 95 9.57 5.89 1.28
C PHE A 95 9.62 7.34 1.76
N GLU A 96 8.87 7.68 2.80
CA GLU A 96 8.94 9.00 3.42
C GLU A 96 10.24 9.19 4.20
N GLN A 97 10.61 10.45 4.44
CA GLN A 97 11.79 10.78 5.23
C GLN A 97 11.65 10.26 6.67
N GLU A 98 10.45 10.43 7.24
CA GLU A 98 10.03 9.81 8.49
C GLU A 98 8.91 8.81 8.17
N PRO A 99 9.22 7.52 8.03
CA PRO A 99 8.25 6.53 7.59
C PRO A 99 7.05 6.46 8.54
N ARG A 100 5.85 6.58 7.99
CA ARG A 100 4.60 6.42 8.72
C ARG A 100 4.23 4.94 8.85
N ILE A 101 5.04 4.20 9.58
CA ILE A 101 4.89 2.75 9.82
C ILE A 101 4.98 2.46 11.31
N LEU A 102 4.65 1.23 11.70
CA LEU A 102 4.81 0.79 13.08
C LEU A 102 6.29 0.70 13.45
N ASP A 103 6.64 1.16 14.65
CA ASP A 103 8.02 1.22 15.15
C ASP A 103 8.70 -0.17 15.12
N LYS A 104 7.92 -1.24 15.34
CA LYS A 104 8.41 -2.63 15.26
C LYS A 104 8.95 -3.04 13.88
N TYR A 105 8.66 -2.27 12.81
CA TYR A 105 9.13 -2.53 11.45
C TYR A 105 10.24 -1.58 10.98
N LEU A 106 10.67 -0.63 11.81
CA LEU A 106 11.70 0.34 11.42
C LEU A 106 13.02 -0.32 11.00
N TYR A 107 13.36 -1.46 11.61
CA TYR A 107 14.60 -2.19 11.32
C TYR A 107 14.64 -2.80 9.90
N GLU A 108 13.49 -3.02 9.27
CA GLU A 108 13.42 -3.62 7.93
C GLU A 108 13.22 -2.59 6.80
N VAL A 109 13.07 -1.29 7.13
CA VAL A 109 12.73 -0.24 6.17
C VAL A 109 13.67 -0.18 4.97
N ASP A 110 14.97 -0.28 5.21
CA ASP A 110 15.95 -0.18 4.12
C ASP A 110 15.87 -1.38 3.18
N ASP A 111 15.63 -2.58 3.69
CA ASP A 111 15.42 -3.76 2.87
C ASP A 111 14.08 -3.69 2.10
N LEU A 112 13.02 -3.22 2.74
CA LEU A 112 11.73 -2.99 2.07
C LEU A 112 11.83 -1.96 0.94
N ARG A 113 12.61 -0.89 1.16
CA ARG A 113 12.85 0.14 0.14
C ARG A 113 13.65 -0.37 -1.06
N GLN A 114 14.60 -1.28 -0.84
CA GLN A 114 15.49 -1.78 -1.87
C GLN A 114 14.96 -3.03 -2.58
N ASN A 115 14.27 -3.91 -1.85
CA ASN A 115 13.88 -5.23 -2.29
C ASN A 115 12.38 -5.54 -2.10
N PRO A 116 11.45 -4.64 -2.51
CA PRO A 116 10.01 -4.92 -2.43
C PRO A 116 9.63 -6.04 -3.39
N TYR A 117 8.70 -6.92 -2.97
CA TYR A 117 8.07 -7.86 -3.88
C TYR A 117 6.91 -7.19 -4.63
N ILE A 118 6.09 -6.39 -3.92
CA ILE A 118 5.03 -5.58 -4.50
C ILE A 118 5.17 -4.14 -3.99
N VAL A 119 5.23 -3.18 -4.91
CA VAL A 119 5.16 -1.74 -4.62
C VAL A 119 3.72 -1.28 -4.73
N HIS A 120 3.15 -0.78 -3.64
CA HIS A 120 1.78 -0.31 -3.60
C HIS A 120 1.71 1.22 -3.55
N PHE A 121 1.29 1.83 -4.64
CA PHE A 121 1.06 3.29 -4.74
C PHE A 121 -0.26 3.67 -4.07
N CYS A 122 -0.32 3.64 -2.72
CA CYS A 122 -1.54 3.82 -1.94
C CYS A 122 -1.99 5.29 -1.82
N GLU A 123 -1.09 6.26 -2.00
CA GLU A 123 -1.39 7.69 -1.90
C GLU A 123 -2.26 8.21 -3.07
N PRO A 124 -2.99 9.34 -2.89
CA PRO A 124 -3.77 9.97 -3.96
C PRO A 124 -2.92 10.38 -5.17
N ILE A 125 -1.65 10.77 -4.95
CA ILE A 125 -0.71 11.12 -6.03
C ILE A 125 -0.15 9.83 -6.63
N LYS A 126 -0.81 9.36 -7.68
CA LYS A 126 -0.50 8.11 -8.37
C LYS A 126 0.70 8.24 -9.31
N PRO A 127 1.36 7.13 -9.72
CA PRO A 127 2.59 7.16 -10.53
C PRO A 127 2.42 7.78 -11.92
N TRP A 128 1.20 7.96 -12.39
CA TRP A 128 0.91 8.63 -13.66
C TRP A 128 0.84 10.17 -13.54
N PHE A 129 0.77 10.74 -12.34
CA PHE A 129 0.80 12.18 -12.17
C PHE A 129 2.23 12.73 -12.23
N ALA A 130 2.38 13.95 -12.77
CA ALA A 130 3.67 14.60 -12.96
C ALA A 130 4.41 14.88 -11.64
N ASP A 131 3.67 15.17 -10.59
CA ASP A 131 4.15 15.50 -9.24
C ASP A 131 4.40 14.27 -8.35
N CYS A 132 4.13 13.05 -8.84
CA CYS A 132 4.46 11.84 -8.10
C CYS A 132 5.97 11.74 -7.84
N LYS A 133 6.36 11.75 -6.58
CA LYS A 133 7.76 11.66 -6.14
C LYS A 133 8.20 10.26 -5.75
N HIS A 134 7.33 9.26 -5.92
CA HIS A 134 7.63 7.88 -5.50
C HIS A 134 8.83 7.32 -6.27
N PRO A 135 9.84 6.74 -5.60
CA PRO A 135 11.07 6.25 -6.24
C PRO A 135 10.82 5.20 -7.33
N TYR A 136 9.82 4.34 -7.15
CA TYR A 136 9.45 3.28 -8.09
C TYR A 136 8.46 3.71 -9.18
N ARG A 137 8.16 5.00 -9.30
CA ARG A 137 7.26 5.53 -10.33
C ARG A 137 7.63 5.08 -11.76
N HIS A 138 8.91 4.93 -12.04
CA HIS A 138 9.42 4.49 -13.33
C HIS A 138 8.91 3.09 -13.72
N LEU A 139 8.69 2.18 -12.77
CA LEU A 139 8.16 0.84 -13.04
C LEU A 139 6.78 0.92 -13.68
N TYR A 140 5.90 1.81 -13.18
CA TYR A 140 4.59 2.02 -13.78
C TYR A 140 4.69 2.35 -15.28
N ARG A 141 5.64 3.21 -15.66
CA ARG A 141 5.88 3.57 -17.07
C ARG A 141 6.42 2.40 -17.89
N GLN A 142 7.37 1.64 -17.33
CA GLN A 142 7.89 0.46 -18.02
C GLN A 142 6.76 -0.51 -18.34
N TYR A 143 5.88 -0.80 -17.37
CA TYR A 143 4.73 -1.66 -17.61
C TYR A 143 3.72 -1.03 -18.59
N LEU A 144 3.44 0.26 -18.49
CA LEU A 144 2.55 0.94 -19.43
C LEU A 144 3.00 0.75 -20.89
N LEU A 145 4.32 0.83 -21.15
CA LEU A 145 4.88 0.67 -22.49
C LEU A 145 4.68 -0.74 -23.07
N THR A 146 4.44 -1.74 -22.25
CA THR A 146 4.15 -3.13 -22.68
C THR A 146 2.66 -3.38 -22.96
N THR A 147 1.81 -2.39 -22.70
CA THR A 147 0.35 -2.51 -22.85
C THR A 147 -0.16 -1.87 -24.16
N PRO A 148 -1.40 -2.15 -24.59
CA PRO A 148 -2.03 -1.44 -25.69
C PRO A 148 -2.10 0.08 -25.48
N TRP A 149 -2.10 0.56 -24.25
CA TRP A 149 -2.16 1.98 -23.88
C TRP A 149 -0.80 2.69 -23.86
N LYS A 150 0.25 2.13 -24.41
CA LYS A 150 1.61 2.72 -24.46
C LYS A 150 1.69 4.13 -25.03
N LYS A 151 0.71 4.53 -25.86
CA LYS A 151 0.61 5.88 -26.44
C LYS A 151 -0.23 6.85 -25.60
N TYR A 152 -0.83 6.38 -24.51
CA TYR A 152 -1.66 7.22 -23.66
C TYR A 152 -0.83 8.36 -23.05
N ARG A 153 -1.37 9.58 -23.07
CA ARG A 153 -0.77 10.76 -22.48
C ARG A 153 -1.63 11.20 -21.29
N PHE A 154 -1.01 11.26 -20.12
CA PHE A 154 -1.69 11.73 -18.93
C PHE A 154 -1.87 13.25 -18.98
N PRO A 155 -3.01 13.81 -18.49
CA PRO A 155 -3.35 15.22 -18.61
C PRO A 155 -2.27 16.18 -18.11
N ASN A 156 -1.52 15.81 -17.07
CA ASN A 156 -0.48 16.65 -16.46
C ASN A 156 0.89 16.56 -17.14
N PHE A 157 0.99 15.91 -18.31
CA PHE A 157 2.27 15.73 -19.00
C PHE A 157 2.77 17.00 -19.68
N VAL A 158 1.91 18.00 -19.87
CA VAL A 158 2.18 19.24 -20.62
C VAL A 158 2.16 20.48 -19.71
N SER A 159 1.97 20.33 -18.40
CA SER A 159 1.96 21.46 -17.47
C SER A 159 3.39 21.90 -17.07
N PRO A 160 3.61 23.07 -16.50
CA PRO A 160 4.88 23.48 -15.88
C PRO A 160 5.45 22.46 -14.89
N LEU A 161 4.59 21.61 -14.33
CA LEU A 161 4.93 20.42 -13.53
C LEU A 161 5.70 19.36 -14.34
N SER A 162 5.68 19.38 -15.68
CA SER A 162 6.46 18.48 -16.52
C SER A 162 7.98 18.66 -16.35
N LEU A 163 8.45 19.86 -16.01
CA LEU A 163 9.86 20.12 -15.67
C LEU A 163 10.27 19.46 -14.36
N LEU A 164 9.39 19.47 -13.36
CA LEU A 164 9.60 18.78 -12.09
C LEU A 164 9.63 17.26 -12.30
N HIS A 165 8.76 16.76 -13.18
CA HIS A 165 8.75 15.37 -13.62
C HIS A 165 10.08 14.95 -14.25
N TRP A 166 10.58 15.73 -15.22
CA TRP A 166 11.83 15.44 -15.92
C TRP A 166 13.02 15.44 -14.98
N LYS A 167 13.08 16.39 -14.02
CA LYS A 167 14.08 16.40 -12.96
C LYS A 167 14.04 15.14 -12.09
N ASN A 168 12.87 14.65 -11.73
CA ASN A 168 12.73 13.46 -10.89
C ASN A 168 13.12 12.20 -11.64
N GLU A 169 12.79 12.08 -12.92
CA GLU A 169 13.22 10.97 -13.78
C GLU A 169 14.75 10.98 -13.97
N MET A 170 15.34 12.14 -14.21
CA MET A 170 16.77 12.29 -14.35
C MET A 170 17.51 11.92 -13.06
N LYS A 171 17.00 12.35 -11.89
CA LYS A 171 17.54 11.94 -10.59
C LYS A 171 17.49 10.42 -10.41
N TYR A 172 16.38 9.79 -10.77
CA TYR A 172 16.24 8.34 -10.71
C TYR A 172 17.31 7.64 -11.56
N TRP A 173 17.48 8.04 -12.82
CA TRP A 173 18.46 7.44 -13.71
C TRP A 173 19.90 7.65 -13.24
N LEU A 174 20.22 8.84 -12.70
CA LEU A 174 21.54 9.14 -12.13
C LEU A 174 21.82 8.28 -10.90
N ASN A 175 20.83 8.02 -10.04
CA ASN A 175 20.98 7.12 -8.92
C ASN A 175 21.18 5.66 -9.38
N ARG A 176 20.40 5.22 -10.36
CA ARG A 176 20.52 3.87 -10.92
C ARG A 176 21.88 3.61 -11.58
N TRP A 177 22.48 4.62 -12.18
CA TRP A 177 23.80 4.52 -12.79
C TRP A 177 24.94 4.75 -11.80
N GLY A 178 24.65 4.91 -10.52
CA GLY A 178 25.66 5.11 -9.47
C GLY A 178 26.35 6.47 -9.50
N VAL A 179 25.86 7.41 -10.33
CA VAL A 179 26.41 8.77 -10.44
C VAL A 179 26.01 9.64 -9.25
N ARG A 180 24.90 9.26 -8.55
CA ARG A 180 24.43 9.98 -7.35
C ARG A 180 23.84 8.95 -6.37
N LYS A 181 24.39 8.89 -5.15
CA LYS A 181 23.80 8.16 -4.01
C LYS A 181 22.92 9.11 -3.21
N GLU A 182 21.67 9.29 -3.60
CA GLU A 182 20.66 9.85 -2.68
C GLU A 182 19.87 8.70 -2.03
N SER A 183 19.49 8.87 -0.77
CA SER A 183 18.60 7.92 -0.08
C SER A 183 17.31 7.74 -0.89
N MET A 184 16.79 6.51 -0.98
CA MET A 184 15.50 6.21 -1.63
C MET A 184 14.31 6.74 -0.82
N THR A 185 14.43 7.93 -0.27
CA THR A 185 13.38 8.61 0.49
C THR A 185 12.74 9.69 -0.35
N MET A 186 11.45 9.89 -0.17
CA MET A 186 10.73 11.02 -0.77
C MET A 186 11.11 12.29 -0.03
N VAL A 187 11.99 13.12 -0.63
CA VAL A 187 12.36 14.42 -0.07
C VAL A 187 11.21 15.41 -0.31
N GLY A 188 10.62 15.89 0.77
CA GLY A 188 9.78 17.09 0.74
C GLY A 188 8.27 16.91 0.61
N LEU A 189 7.69 15.82 1.13
CA LEU A 189 6.26 15.81 1.47
C LEU A 189 6.10 16.27 2.92
N LYS A 190 5.98 17.60 3.12
CA LYS A 190 5.26 18.17 4.27
C LYS A 190 3.81 18.27 3.84
N TYR A 191 2.92 17.51 4.47
CA TYR A 191 1.48 17.74 4.47
C TYR A 191 1.13 18.71 5.57
#